data_21afbd1fe4303766c9e1192dce5e4ae4
#
_entry.id   21afbd1fe4303766c9e1192dce5e4ae4
#
_cell.length_a   1.000
_cell.length_b   1.000
_cell.length_c   1.000
_cell.angle_alpha   90.00
_cell.angle_beta   90.00
_cell.angle_gamma   90.00
#
_symmetry.space_group_name_H-M   'P 1'
#
loop_
_entity.id
_entity.type
_entity.pdbx_description
1 polymer ?
#
loop_
_entity_poly.entity_id
_entity_poly.type
_entity_poly.pdbx_seq_one_letter_code
_entity_poly.pdbx_strand_id
1 'polypeptide(L)'
;MDIEYALIADYAEHVGGKLYVMGGGWDNTTAPEVPAGIRMAIAVGVRLGWEETNTAIPVEMTVHDDDAQELVRVNGSVQVGRPAEILPGSTQLAQIAINLQITLPTFGGYRVRVVAGPGDVSRALPFRLVRRGPPA
;
A
#
# COMPACT_ATOMS: atom_id res chain seq x y z
N MET A 1 -2.91 -9.12 14.92
CA MET A 1 -2.46 -8.29 13.75
C MET A 1 -3.45 -8.44 12.63
N ASP A 2 -3.81 -7.31 12.03
CA ASP A 2 -4.72 -7.28 10.88
C ASP A 2 -4.39 -6.06 10.04
N ILE A 3 -4.65 -6.15 8.73
CA ILE A 3 -4.60 -4.99 7.85
C ILE A 3 -5.98 -4.36 7.87
N GLU A 4 -6.09 -3.24 8.58
CA GLU A 4 -7.39 -2.56 8.74
C GLU A 4 -7.83 -1.92 7.43
N TYR A 5 -6.88 -1.35 6.69
CA TYR A 5 -7.12 -0.84 5.36
C TYR A 5 -5.83 -0.88 4.53
N ALA A 6 -6.01 -0.95 3.23
CA ALA A 6 -4.96 -0.75 2.25
C ALA A 6 -5.60 -0.10 1.03
N LEU A 7 -4.96 0.90 0.46
CA LEU A 7 -5.51 1.59 -0.70
C LEU A 7 -4.42 2.10 -1.63
N ILE A 8 -4.79 2.25 -2.89
CA ILE A 8 -3.98 2.89 -3.92
C ILE A 8 -4.44 4.33 -4.04
N ALA A 9 -3.49 5.25 -4.19
CA ALA A 9 -3.78 6.67 -4.31
C ALA A 9 -2.81 7.33 -5.28
N ASP A 10 -3.09 8.59 -5.62
CA ASP A 10 -2.15 9.41 -6.39
C ASP A 10 -0.96 9.81 -5.52
N TYR A 11 -1.23 10.13 -4.28
CA TYR A 11 -0.24 10.57 -3.31
C TYR A 11 -0.73 10.25 -1.90
N ALA A 12 0.18 9.87 -1.02
CA ALA A 12 -0.13 9.68 0.39
C ALA A 12 1.08 10.04 1.26
N GLU A 13 0.83 10.53 2.46
CA GLU A 13 1.85 10.95 3.38
C GLU A 13 1.41 10.68 4.81
N HIS A 14 2.30 10.14 5.62
CA HIS A 14 2.07 9.92 7.05
C HIS A 14 2.83 10.95 7.84
N VAL A 15 2.12 11.88 8.48
CA VAL A 15 2.71 13.00 9.20
C VAL A 15 1.96 13.22 10.52
N GLY A 16 2.70 13.33 11.61
CA GLY A 16 2.12 13.63 12.92
C GLY A 16 1.08 12.61 13.37
N GLY A 17 1.29 11.35 13.07
CA GLY A 17 0.37 10.28 13.45
C GLY A 17 -0.86 10.17 12.56
N LYS A 18 -0.95 10.94 11.49
CA LYS A 18 -2.10 10.97 10.60
C LYS A 18 -1.70 10.66 9.18
N LEU A 19 -2.61 10.03 8.46
CA LEU A 19 -2.45 9.73 7.05
C LEU A 19 -3.19 10.77 6.21
N TYR A 20 -2.47 11.37 5.27
CA TYR A 20 -3.04 12.30 4.29
C TYR A 20 -3.01 11.62 2.94
N VAL A 21 -4.19 11.52 2.31
CA VAL A 21 -4.34 10.81 1.04
C VAL A 21 -4.98 11.74 0.02
N MET A 22 -4.37 11.85 -1.15
CA MET A 22 -4.90 12.61 -2.27
C MET A 22 -5.18 11.65 -3.42
N GLY A 23 -6.41 11.69 -3.93
CA GLY A 23 -6.82 10.85 -5.04
C GLY A 23 -6.73 9.36 -4.73
N GLY A 24 -7.35 8.95 -3.63
CA GLY A 24 -7.28 7.57 -3.18
C GLY A 24 -8.45 6.70 -3.60
N GLY A 25 -8.19 5.37 -3.58
CA GLY A 25 -9.24 4.37 -3.81
C GLY A 25 -9.51 4.06 -5.26
N TRP A 26 -8.58 4.35 -6.16
CA TRP A 26 -8.77 4.02 -7.57
C TRP A 26 -8.27 2.61 -7.89
N ASP A 27 -8.83 2.02 -8.93
CA ASP A 27 -8.47 0.68 -9.42
C ASP A 27 -8.13 0.67 -10.91
N ASN A 28 -8.06 1.83 -11.54
CA ASN A 28 -7.63 1.93 -12.93
C ASN A 28 -6.95 3.27 -13.20
N THR A 29 -6.06 3.26 -14.16
CA THR A 29 -5.35 4.45 -14.61
C THR A 29 -5.17 4.34 -16.12
N THR A 30 -4.89 5.44 -16.79
CA THR A 30 -4.81 5.46 -18.25
C THR A 30 -3.47 6.00 -18.73
N ALA A 31 -3.07 5.54 -19.91
CA ALA A 31 -1.91 6.07 -20.61
C ALA A 31 -2.15 5.97 -22.12
N PRO A 32 -1.52 6.85 -22.91
CA PRO A 32 -1.69 6.80 -24.38
C PRO A 32 -0.94 5.63 -25.00
N GLU A 33 0.14 5.19 -24.39
CA GLU A 33 0.99 4.12 -24.92
C GLU A 33 1.75 3.42 -23.80
N VAL A 34 2.34 2.28 -24.10
CA VAL A 34 3.21 1.55 -23.19
C VAL A 34 4.60 1.40 -23.79
N PRO A 35 5.66 1.25 -22.96
CA PRO A 35 5.65 1.24 -21.50
C PRO A 35 5.26 2.60 -20.92
N ALA A 36 4.51 2.61 -19.84
CA ALA A 36 3.97 3.83 -19.25
C ALA A 36 4.55 4.06 -17.85
N GLY A 37 5.06 5.27 -17.62
CA GLY A 37 5.47 5.70 -16.29
C GLY A 37 4.25 6.15 -15.49
N ILE A 38 4.05 5.55 -14.33
CA ILE A 38 2.90 5.82 -13.47
C ILE A 38 3.41 6.23 -12.09
N ARG A 39 2.77 7.26 -11.54
CA ARG A 39 2.94 7.62 -10.13
C ARG A 39 1.80 7.02 -9.35
N MET A 40 2.13 6.39 -8.23
CA MET A 40 1.12 5.84 -7.34
C MET A 40 1.62 5.84 -5.91
N ALA A 41 0.71 5.89 -4.97
CA ALA A 41 0.97 5.70 -3.57
C ALA A 41 0.25 4.47 -3.07
N ILE A 42 0.83 3.80 -2.09
CA ILE A 42 0.19 2.71 -1.36
C ILE A 42 0.13 3.14 0.10
N ALA A 43 -1.06 3.16 0.67
CA ALA A 43 -1.29 3.51 2.06
C ALA A 43 -1.87 2.31 2.78
N VAL A 44 -1.29 1.99 3.94
CA VAL A 44 -1.64 0.78 4.69
C VAL A 44 -1.81 1.14 6.17
N GLY A 45 -2.88 0.66 6.77
CA GLY A 45 -3.11 0.70 8.20
C GLY A 45 -3.09 -0.71 8.77
N VAL A 46 -2.22 -0.95 9.74
CA VAL A 46 -2.06 -2.23 10.39
C VAL A 46 -2.54 -2.11 11.83
N ARG A 47 -3.51 -2.94 12.21
CA ARG A 47 -4.02 -3.00 13.58
C ARG A 47 -3.15 -3.97 14.37
N LEU A 48 -2.47 -3.46 15.40
CA LEU A 48 -1.56 -4.24 16.23
C LEU A 48 -2.16 -4.47 17.61
N GLY A 49 -1.99 -5.69 18.12
CA GLY A 49 -2.40 -6.03 19.48
C GLY A 49 -1.38 -5.59 20.52
N TRP A 50 -1.78 -5.69 21.79
CA TRP A 50 -0.94 -5.27 22.90
C TRP A 50 0.37 -6.05 22.95
N GLU A 51 0.36 -7.33 22.60
CA GLU A 51 1.54 -8.21 22.58
C GLU A 51 2.48 -7.92 21.41
N GLU A 52 2.05 -7.12 20.46
CA GLU A 52 2.85 -6.77 19.29
C GLU A 52 3.52 -5.40 19.42
N THR A 53 3.38 -4.76 20.56
CA THR A 53 4.00 -3.47 20.84
C THR A 53 5.52 -3.59 21.02
N ASN A 54 6.24 -2.50 20.82
CA ASN A 54 7.70 -2.41 20.97
C ASN A 54 8.46 -3.40 20.07
N THR A 55 7.85 -3.80 18.97
CA THR A 55 8.42 -4.72 18.00
C THR A 55 8.26 -4.13 16.61
N ALA A 56 9.32 -4.15 15.80
CA ALA A 56 9.22 -3.73 14.41
C ALA A 56 8.47 -4.80 13.63
N ILE A 57 7.35 -4.41 13.05
CA ILE A 57 6.50 -5.30 12.25
C ILE A 57 6.82 -5.03 10.78
N PRO A 58 7.33 -6.00 10.02
CA PRO A 58 7.62 -5.79 8.63
C PRO A 58 6.34 -5.60 7.81
N VAL A 59 6.40 -4.69 6.85
CA VAL A 59 5.33 -4.48 5.87
C VAL A 59 5.98 -4.52 4.49
N GLU A 60 5.61 -5.52 3.71
CA GLU A 60 6.12 -5.68 2.35
C GLU A 60 5.03 -5.31 1.36
N MET A 61 5.40 -4.51 0.37
CA MET A 61 4.49 -4.09 -0.69
C MET A 61 5.13 -4.43 -2.02
N THR A 62 4.40 -5.16 -2.86
CA THR A 62 4.86 -5.56 -4.18
C THR A 62 3.81 -5.21 -5.23
N VAL A 63 4.27 -4.97 -6.45
CA VAL A 63 3.39 -4.82 -7.60
C VAL A 63 3.71 -5.92 -8.59
N HIS A 64 2.70 -6.66 -8.99
CA HIS A 64 2.81 -7.77 -9.93
C HIS A 64 1.91 -7.54 -11.15
N ASP A 65 2.29 -8.12 -12.29
CA ASP A 65 1.38 -8.22 -13.43
C ASP A 65 0.46 -9.44 -13.29
N ASP A 66 -0.39 -9.67 -14.29
CA ASP A 66 -1.34 -10.80 -14.28
C ASP A 66 -0.64 -12.17 -14.39
N ASP A 67 0.61 -12.20 -14.84
CA ASP A 67 1.42 -13.41 -14.89
C ASP A 67 2.24 -13.61 -13.62
N ALA A 68 1.92 -12.89 -12.57
CA ALA A 68 2.59 -12.92 -11.27
C ALA A 68 4.06 -12.49 -11.32
N GLN A 69 4.47 -11.80 -12.38
CA GLN A 69 5.81 -11.25 -12.47
C GLN A 69 5.91 -9.98 -11.61
N GLU A 70 6.87 -9.97 -10.71
CA GLU A 70 7.08 -8.84 -9.81
C GLU A 70 7.76 -7.69 -10.55
N LEU A 71 7.17 -6.49 -10.45
CA LEU A 71 7.72 -5.28 -11.07
C LEU A 71 8.50 -4.44 -10.07
N VAL A 72 8.03 -4.39 -8.82
CA VAL A 72 8.69 -3.63 -7.76
C VAL A 72 8.38 -4.25 -6.41
N ARG A 73 9.33 -4.13 -5.49
CA ARG A 73 9.19 -4.59 -4.11
C ARG A 73 9.70 -3.50 -3.18
N VAL A 74 8.90 -3.16 -2.18
CA VAL A 74 9.28 -2.20 -1.15
C VAL A 74 9.11 -2.87 0.21
N ASN A 75 10.15 -2.80 1.02
CA ASN A 75 10.13 -3.32 2.38
C ASN A 75 10.15 -2.15 3.35
N GLY A 76 9.20 -2.12 4.25
CA GLY A 76 9.12 -1.15 5.32
C GLY A 76 8.82 -1.83 6.64
N SER A 77 8.59 -1.04 7.65
CA SER A 77 8.17 -1.55 8.95
C SER A 77 7.36 -0.51 9.68
N VAL A 78 6.51 -1.00 10.59
CA VAL A 78 5.75 -0.16 11.53
C VAL A 78 6.03 -0.62 12.93
N GLN A 79 5.94 0.30 13.89
CA GLN A 79 6.15 -0.02 15.29
C GLN A 79 5.33 0.92 16.15
N VAL A 80 4.71 0.38 17.18
CA VAL A 80 3.99 1.16 18.19
C VAL A 80 4.55 0.84 19.56
N GLY A 81 4.51 1.85 20.45
CA GLY A 81 4.90 1.69 21.84
C GLY A 81 3.68 1.51 22.73
N ARG A 82 3.89 1.72 24.02
CA ARG A 82 2.83 1.69 25.06
C ARG A 82 2.79 3.05 25.75
N PRO A 83 2.27 4.12 25.09
CA PRO A 83 2.16 5.40 25.75
C PRO A 83 1.21 5.34 26.94
N ALA A 84 1.44 6.20 27.93
CA ALA A 84 0.70 6.17 29.19
C ALA A 84 -0.81 6.41 29.01
N GLU A 85 -1.19 7.10 27.94
CA GLU A 85 -2.58 7.44 27.65
C GLU A 85 -3.39 6.24 27.14
N ILE A 86 -2.72 5.15 26.74
CA ILE A 86 -3.38 3.99 26.17
C ILE A 86 -3.64 2.96 27.26
N LEU A 87 -4.89 2.48 27.35
CA LEU A 87 -5.26 1.46 28.30
C LEU A 87 -4.53 0.14 28.01
N PRO A 88 -3.98 -0.53 29.02
CA PRO A 88 -3.39 -1.84 28.83
C PRO A 88 -4.34 -2.82 28.13
N GLY A 89 -3.80 -3.58 27.18
CA GLY A 89 -4.58 -4.54 26.39
C GLY A 89 -5.24 -3.95 25.15
N SER A 90 -5.13 -2.62 24.94
CA SER A 90 -5.70 -1.96 23.77
C SER A 90 -4.95 -2.32 22.50
N THR A 91 -5.66 -2.30 21.37
CA THR A 91 -5.04 -2.33 20.05
C THR A 91 -4.67 -0.94 19.60
N GLN A 92 -3.75 -0.84 18.67
CA GLN A 92 -3.32 0.43 18.09
C GLN A 92 -3.23 0.30 16.58
N LEU A 93 -3.50 1.41 15.88
CA LEU A 93 -3.35 1.49 14.43
C LEU A 93 -1.98 2.05 14.09
N ALA A 94 -1.19 1.29 13.35
CA ALA A 94 0.07 1.75 12.78
C ALA A 94 -0.13 1.98 11.29
N GLN A 95 0.38 3.09 10.77
CA GLN A 95 0.14 3.49 9.39
C GLN A 95 1.44 3.71 8.66
N ILE A 96 1.47 3.33 7.39
CA ILE A 96 2.60 3.57 6.50
C ILE A 96 2.09 3.98 5.13
N ALA A 97 2.78 4.91 4.50
CA ALA A 97 2.49 5.36 3.15
C ALA A 97 3.79 5.40 2.35
N ILE A 98 3.75 4.89 1.14
CA ILE A 98 4.87 4.98 0.21
C ILE A 98 4.39 5.57 -1.10
N ASN A 99 5.25 6.35 -1.74
CA ASN A 99 5.01 6.91 -3.06
C ASN A 99 5.98 6.28 -4.03
N LEU A 100 5.47 5.76 -5.14
CA LEU A 100 6.23 5.02 -6.12
C LEU A 100 6.14 5.70 -7.49
N GLN A 101 7.23 5.59 -8.24
CA GLN A 101 7.20 5.82 -9.68
C GLN A 101 7.57 4.49 -10.33
N ILE A 102 6.68 3.94 -11.13
CA ILE A 102 6.80 2.60 -11.68
C ILE A 102 6.53 2.64 -13.18
N THR A 103 7.22 1.79 -13.93
CA THR A 103 6.98 1.60 -15.34
C THR A 103 6.15 0.36 -15.55
N LEU A 104 4.96 0.52 -16.16
CA LEU A 104 4.07 -0.59 -16.50
C LEU A 104 4.30 -0.96 -17.95
N PRO A 105 4.75 -2.19 -18.23
CA PRO A 105 5.17 -2.58 -19.59
C PRO A 105 4.04 -2.79 -20.57
N THR A 106 2.84 -3.15 -20.08
CA THR A 106 1.72 -3.51 -20.95
C THR A 106 0.41 -2.93 -20.42
N PHE A 107 -0.57 -2.77 -21.30
CA PHE A 107 -1.95 -2.55 -20.88
C PHE A 107 -2.51 -3.83 -20.28
N GLY A 108 -3.38 -3.69 -19.31
CA GLY A 108 -4.03 -4.82 -18.66
C GLY A 108 -3.99 -4.75 -17.16
N GLY A 109 -4.09 -5.90 -16.52
CA GLY A 109 -4.24 -6.02 -15.08
C GLY A 109 -2.92 -6.11 -14.32
N TYR A 110 -2.94 -5.54 -13.14
CA TYR A 110 -1.85 -5.55 -12.17
C TYR A 110 -2.43 -5.74 -10.78
N ARG A 111 -1.56 -6.02 -9.83
CA ARG A 111 -1.98 -6.22 -8.45
C ARG A 111 -0.92 -5.68 -7.50
N VAL A 112 -1.37 -4.86 -6.55
CA VAL A 112 -0.56 -4.52 -5.38
C VAL A 112 -0.83 -5.58 -4.33
N ARG A 113 0.22 -6.15 -3.77
CA ARG A 113 0.12 -7.07 -2.64
C ARG A 113 0.79 -6.46 -1.43
N VAL A 114 0.10 -6.44 -0.31
CA VAL A 114 0.60 -5.97 0.97
C VAL A 114 0.65 -7.15 1.92
N VAL A 115 1.80 -7.37 2.54
CA VAL A 115 1.98 -8.43 3.54
C VAL A 115 2.51 -7.78 4.81
N ALA A 116 1.81 -7.95 5.93
CA ALA A 116 2.23 -7.46 7.23
C ALA A 116 2.63 -8.62 8.11
N GLY A 117 3.71 -8.43 8.89
CA GLY A 117 4.28 -9.47 9.71
C GLY A 117 5.06 -10.49 8.86
N PRO A 118 5.47 -11.62 9.45
CA PRO A 118 6.20 -12.66 8.72
C PRO A 118 5.25 -13.53 7.86
N GLY A 119 4.35 -12.90 7.08
CA GLY A 119 3.39 -13.60 6.26
C GLY A 119 2.04 -13.82 6.93
N ASP A 120 1.81 -13.21 8.09
CA ASP A 120 0.62 -13.46 8.90
C ASP A 120 -0.65 -12.95 8.24
N VAL A 121 -0.63 -11.74 7.68
CA VAL A 121 -1.79 -11.14 7.04
C VAL A 121 -1.39 -10.52 5.72
N SER A 122 -2.29 -10.58 4.74
CA SER A 122 -2.04 -10.02 3.43
C SER A 122 -3.31 -9.42 2.84
N ARG A 123 -3.10 -8.48 1.90
CA ARG A 123 -4.18 -7.85 1.15
C ARG A 123 -3.72 -7.68 -0.30
N ALA A 124 -4.60 -7.94 -1.24
CA ALA A 124 -4.33 -7.73 -2.65
C ALA A 124 -5.27 -6.66 -3.20
N LEU A 125 -4.70 -5.70 -3.94
CA LEU A 125 -5.45 -4.60 -4.53
C LEU A 125 -5.26 -4.65 -6.04
N PRO A 126 -6.26 -5.10 -6.80
CA PRO A 126 -6.15 -5.13 -8.25
C PRO A 126 -6.29 -3.73 -8.84
N PHE A 127 -5.56 -3.46 -9.92
CA PHE A 127 -5.74 -2.26 -10.71
C PHE A 127 -5.43 -2.56 -12.18
N ARG A 128 -5.86 -1.68 -13.07
CA ARG A 128 -5.67 -1.86 -14.49
C ARG A 128 -5.07 -0.60 -15.11
N LEU A 129 -4.19 -0.83 -16.09
CA LEU A 129 -3.76 0.22 -17.00
C LEU A 129 -4.56 0.10 -18.29
N VAL A 130 -5.28 1.14 -18.63
CA VAL A 130 -6.16 1.17 -19.79
C VAL A 130 -5.64 2.18 -20.79
N ARG A 131 -5.70 1.83 -22.08
CA ARG A 131 -5.30 2.77 -23.13
C ARG A 131 -6.25 3.97 -23.13
N ARG A 132 -5.68 5.17 -23.07
CA ARG A 132 -6.44 6.39 -23.25
C ARG A 132 -6.80 6.51 -24.73
N GLY A 133 -8.09 6.61 -25.02
CA GLY A 133 -8.55 6.77 -26.38
C GLY A 133 -8.11 8.09 -26.98
N PRO A 134 -8.18 8.24 -28.32
CA PRO A 134 -7.89 9.51 -28.95
C PRO A 134 -8.89 10.57 -28.48
N PRO A 135 -8.48 11.85 -28.41
CA PRO A 135 -9.42 12.91 -28.03
C PRO A 135 -10.56 12.97 -29.04
N ALA A 136 -11.74 13.22 -28.52
CA ALA A 136 -12.96 13.33 -29.35
C ALA A 136 -12.89 14.56 -30.26
#